data_b2334aaa5374b0958eb1e13bb427d212
#
_entry.id   b2334aaa5374b0958eb1e13bb427d212
#
_cell.length_a   1.000
_cell.length_b   1.000
_cell.length_c   1.000
_cell.angle_alpha   90.00
_cell.angle_beta   90.00
_cell.angle_gamma   90.00
#
_symmetry.space_group_name_H-M   'P 1'
#
loop_
_entity.id
_entity.type
_entity.pdbx_description
1 polymer ?
#
loop_
_entity_poly.entity_id
_entity_poly.type
_entity_poly.pdbx_seq_one_letter_code
_entity_poly.pdbx_strand_id
1 'polypeptide(L)'
;EEHHTAHPDWMIYGSETASVVQSRGIYHFPLSETLLTDDDEQCSSLGNSCTGWGAKNTEACIIPDRDAEYCAGQFIWTGFDYIGEPTPYSTKNSYFGQFDTAGFAKDSAYVFRAEWTDYKDDPFVHIFPYWDFSDGLPCDVRVCSNAPRVELFKDGVSMGAYDIDHKHGKELTANYIIPYEKGELKAVAYDENGNIIAEDMQRSFGDAVRIEAVPDKTEILADGSDLVYIEISAFDKDGTFCANANNRVNVSVEGAARLMGLDNGDSTDYDQYKGTSRRLFSGKMLAVIGVADKTG
;
A
#
# COMPACT_ATOMS: atom_id res chain seq x y z
N GLU A 1 22.28 -14.83 -12.75
CA GLU A 1 22.68 -16.23 -13.00
C GLU A 1 23.95 -16.29 -13.86
N GLU A 2 24.01 -15.63 -15.03
CA GLU A 2 25.18 -15.63 -15.92
C GLU A 2 26.45 -15.17 -15.22
N HIS A 3 26.42 -14.07 -14.48
CA HIS A 3 27.58 -13.56 -13.74
C HIS A 3 28.05 -14.53 -12.66
N HIS A 4 27.13 -15.15 -11.93
CA HIS A 4 27.48 -16.16 -10.93
C HIS A 4 28.09 -17.40 -11.58
N THR A 5 27.55 -17.84 -12.72
CA THR A 5 28.12 -18.98 -13.48
C THR A 5 29.54 -18.68 -13.95
N ALA A 6 29.79 -17.45 -14.40
CA ALA A 6 31.12 -17.03 -14.85
C ALA A 6 32.12 -16.78 -13.70
N HIS A 7 31.60 -16.35 -12.54
CA HIS A 7 32.37 -15.94 -11.36
C HIS A 7 31.71 -16.49 -10.08
N PRO A 8 31.84 -17.79 -9.77
CA PRO A 8 31.15 -18.41 -8.64
C PRO A 8 31.59 -17.91 -7.26
N ASP A 9 32.70 -17.22 -7.18
CA ASP A 9 33.28 -16.61 -5.99
C ASP A 9 32.80 -15.15 -5.75
N TRP A 10 32.05 -14.58 -6.66
CA TRP A 10 31.54 -13.23 -6.51
C TRP A 10 30.34 -13.16 -5.56
N MET A 11 30.39 -12.17 -4.68
CA MET A 11 29.23 -11.76 -3.90
C MET A 11 28.32 -10.89 -4.78
N ILE A 12 27.12 -11.39 -5.06
CA ILE A 12 26.15 -10.73 -5.94
C ILE A 12 24.99 -10.18 -5.12
N TYR A 13 24.55 -8.99 -5.43
CA TYR A 13 23.32 -8.40 -4.90
C TYR A 13 22.61 -7.55 -5.96
N GLY A 14 21.29 -7.41 -5.84
CA GLY A 14 20.50 -6.52 -6.68
C GLY A 14 20.65 -5.08 -6.18
N SER A 15 21.40 -4.23 -6.90
CA SER A 15 21.62 -2.83 -6.51
C SER A 15 20.39 -1.95 -6.77
N GLU A 16 19.55 -2.36 -7.71
CA GLU A 16 18.28 -1.73 -8.06
C GLU A 16 17.35 -2.79 -8.64
N THR A 17 16.28 -3.08 -7.95
CA THR A 17 15.30 -4.09 -8.34
C THR A 17 13.89 -3.54 -8.19
N ALA A 18 12.90 -4.30 -8.56
CA ALA A 18 11.48 -3.98 -8.56
C ALA A 18 11.10 -3.01 -9.69
N SER A 19 11.15 -1.71 -9.47
CA SER A 19 10.66 -0.71 -10.44
C SER A 19 9.22 -1.01 -10.91
N VAL A 20 8.35 -1.38 -9.96
CA VAL A 20 6.94 -1.68 -10.22
C VAL A 20 6.11 -0.43 -9.95
N VAL A 21 5.39 0.02 -10.96
CA VAL A 21 4.53 1.21 -10.86
C VAL A 21 3.18 0.82 -10.27
N GLN A 22 2.75 1.50 -9.23
CA GLN A 22 1.46 1.26 -8.57
C GLN A 22 0.92 2.50 -7.87
N SER A 23 -0.39 2.63 -7.85
CA SER A 23 -1.12 3.66 -7.11
C SER A 23 -1.76 3.05 -5.86
N ARG A 24 -1.73 3.78 -4.74
CA ARG A 24 -2.36 3.33 -3.51
C ARG A 24 -3.87 3.25 -3.66
N GLY A 25 -4.45 2.07 -3.36
CA GLY A 25 -5.89 1.85 -3.32
C GLY A 25 -6.61 1.95 -4.67
N ILE A 26 -5.88 1.80 -5.79
CA ILE A 26 -6.46 1.74 -7.13
C ILE A 26 -6.41 0.30 -7.63
N TYR A 27 -7.56 -0.20 -8.08
CA TYR A 27 -7.72 -1.59 -8.48
C TYR A 27 -8.40 -1.70 -9.83
N HIS A 28 -7.67 -2.25 -10.79
CA HIS A 28 -8.16 -2.66 -12.11
C HIS A 28 -8.05 -4.17 -12.20
N PHE A 29 -9.15 -4.85 -12.39
CA PHE A 29 -9.19 -6.31 -12.40
C PHE A 29 -8.99 -6.89 -13.80
N PRO A 30 -8.31 -8.05 -13.93
CA PRO A 30 -7.66 -8.82 -12.87
C PRO A 30 -6.34 -8.17 -12.41
N LEU A 31 -6.00 -8.32 -11.13
CA LEU A 31 -4.75 -7.77 -10.55
C LEU A 31 -3.47 -8.42 -11.10
N SER A 32 -3.59 -9.55 -11.78
CA SER A 32 -2.49 -10.23 -12.46
C SER A 32 -2.05 -9.55 -13.77
N GLU A 33 -2.87 -8.63 -14.28
CA GLU A 33 -2.58 -7.87 -15.49
C GLU A 33 -2.17 -6.44 -15.14
N THR A 34 -1.26 -5.90 -15.95
CA THR A 34 -0.90 -4.51 -15.84
C THR A 34 -1.91 -3.66 -16.55
N LEU A 35 -2.55 -2.84 -15.77
CA LEU A 35 -3.45 -1.84 -16.33
C LEU A 35 -3.03 -0.47 -15.80
N LEU A 36 -2.44 0.32 -16.69
CA LEU A 36 -2.47 1.76 -16.62
C LEU A 36 -3.65 2.18 -17.49
N THR A 37 -4.64 2.83 -16.90
CA THR A 37 -5.75 3.34 -17.67
C THR A 37 -5.42 4.72 -18.25
N ASP A 38 -5.89 4.98 -19.46
CA ASP A 38 -5.74 6.30 -20.09
C ASP A 38 -6.65 7.36 -19.44
N ASP A 39 -7.67 6.92 -18.70
CA ASP A 39 -8.70 7.80 -18.13
C ASP A 39 -8.23 8.49 -16.84
N ASP A 40 -7.47 7.81 -15.99
CA ASP A 40 -7.07 8.32 -14.68
C ASP A 40 -5.56 8.32 -14.43
N GLU A 41 -4.77 7.77 -15.35
CA GLU A 41 -3.31 7.65 -15.26
C GLU A 41 -2.83 6.92 -13.98
N GLN A 42 -3.68 6.05 -13.41
CA GLN A 42 -3.40 5.28 -12.21
C GLN A 42 -3.10 3.82 -12.58
N CYS A 43 -2.21 3.19 -11.83
CA CYS A 43 -1.88 1.78 -11.98
C CYS A 43 -2.55 0.94 -10.92
N SER A 44 -2.97 -0.26 -11.31
CA SER A 44 -3.49 -1.24 -10.37
C SER A 44 -2.50 -1.54 -9.24
N SER A 45 -3.04 -1.81 -8.07
CA SER A 45 -2.30 -1.91 -6.83
C SER A 45 -1.19 -2.98 -6.80
N LEU A 46 -1.31 -4.10 -7.49
CA LEU A 46 -0.21 -5.07 -7.60
C LEU A 46 0.82 -4.71 -8.66
N GLY A 47 0.57 -3.63 -9.31
CA GLY A 47 1.46 -2.98 -10.22
C GLY A 47 1.94 -3.88 -11.32
N ASN A 48 2.13 -3.26 -12.42
CA ASN A 48 3.04 -3.76 -13.34
C ASN A 48 3.62 -2.57 -14.00
N SER A 49 4.75 -2.73 -14.38
CA SER A 49 5.41 -1.87 -15.24
C SER A 49 4.58 -1.59 -16.48
N CYS A 50 4.02 -0.42 -16.55
CA CYS A 50 3.68 0.18 -17.84
C CYS A 50 4.98 0.48 -18.61
N THR A 51 6.12 0.13 -18.06
CA THR A 51 7.45 0.24 -18.67
C THR A 51 7.91 -1.14 -19.09
N GLY A 52 8.55 -1.25 -20.25
CA GLY A 52 9.08 -2.53 -20.74
C GLY A 52 10.34 -3.03 -20.04
N TRP A 53 10.81 -2.32 -19.00
CA TRP A 53 12.08 -2.59 -18.32
C TRP A 53 11.96 -2.84 -16.82
N GLY A 54 10.85 -2.48 -16.19
CA GLY A 54 10.62 -2.78 -14.79
C GLY A 54 10.22 -4.23 -14.54
N ALA A 55 10.13 -4.62 -13.27
CA ALA A 55 9.63 -5.92 -12.92
C ALA A 55 8.14 -6.07 -13.28
N LYS A 56 7.75 -7.29 -13.57
CA LYS A 56 6.38 -7.59 -14.01
C LYS A 56 5.35 -7.36 -12.89
N ASN A 57 5.72 -7.69 -11.67
CA ASN A 57 4.96 -7.45 -10.44
C ASN A 57 5.88 -7.66 -9.24
N THR A 58 5.38 -7.48 -8.04
CA THR A 58 6.14 -7.62 -6.79
C THR A 58 6.69 -9.04 -6.60
N GLU A 59 5.91 -10.07 -6.90
CA GLU A 59 6.33 -11.47 -6.80
C GLU A 59 7.49 -11.79 -7.75
N ALA A 60 7.47 -11.23 -8.96
CA ALA A 60 8.55 -11.39 -9.94
C ALA A 60 9.89 -10.77 -9.48
N CYS A 61 9.88 -9.91 -8.47
CA CYS A 61 11.08 -9.40 -7.83
C CYS A 61 11.53 -10.27 -6.66
N ILE A 62 10.61 -10.69 -5.82
CA ILE A 62 10.90 -11.39 -4.57
C ILE A 62 11.34 -12.83 -4.83
N ILE A 63 10.62 -13.57 -5.67
CA ILE A 63 10.86 -15.00 -5.89
C ILE A 63 12.26 -15.28 -6.46
N PRO A 64 12.75 -14.59 -7.51
CA PRO A 64 14.09 -14.83 -8.02
C PRO A 64 15.22 -14.49 -7.03
N ASP A 65 15.03 -13.46 -6.19
CA ASP A 65 15.98 -13.09 -5.15
C ASP A 65 16.05 -14.15 -4.05
N ARG A 66 14.90 -14.60 -3.57
CA ARG A 66 14.78 -15.68 -2.59
C ARG A 66 15.39 -16.99 -3.09
N ASP A 67 15.11 -17.36 -4.34
CA ASP A 67 15.54 -18.64 -4.93
C ASP A 67 17.03 -18.64 -5.32
N ALA A 68 17.70 -17.48 -5.34
CA ALA A 68 19.11 -17.35 -5.72
C ALA A 68 20.02 -17.41 -4.50
N GLU A 69 20.40 -18.60 -4.05
CA GLU A 69 21.26 -18.85 -2.88
C GLU A 69 22.61 -18.09 -2.92
N TYR A 70 23.08 -17.70 -4.11
CA TYR A 70 24.28 -16.91 -4.31
C TYR A 70 24.05 -15.39 -4.23
N CYS A 71 22.80 -14.94 -4.09
CA CYS A 71 22.45 -13.55 -3.98
C CYS A 71 22.43 -13.12 -2.51
N ALA A 72 23.08 -12.01 -2.20
CA ALA A 72 23.11 -11.44 -0.85
C ALA A 72 21.87 -10.57 -0.54
N GLY A 73 20.91 -10.51 -1.45
CA GLY A 73 19.67 -9.74 -1.32
C GLY A 73 19.55 -8.63 -2.36
N GLN A 74 18.55 -7.78 -2.18
CA GLN A 74 18.19 -6.73 -3.13
C GLN A 74 17.89 -5.39 -2.47
N PHE A 75 18.17 -4.32 -3.21
CA PHE A 75 17.69 -2.97 -2.91
C PHE A 75 16.58 -2.62 -3.88
N ILE A 76 15.37 -2.43 -3.35
CA ILE A 76 14.21 -2.14 -4.19
C ILE A 76 14.20 -0.69 -4.66
N TRP A 77 13.81 -0.45 -5.90
CA TRP A 77 13.48 0.84 -6.44
C TRP A 77 11.94 1.00 -6.48
N THR A 78 11.32 1.70 -5.54
CA THR A 78 11.97 2.41 -4.42
C THR A 78 11.12 2.32 -3.15
N GLY A 79 11.61 2.82 -2.02
CA GLY A 79 10.84 2.84 -0.77
C GLY A 79 9.63 3.77 -0.84
N PHE A 80 9.83 4.99 -1.34
CA PHE A 80 8.79 6.02 -1.44
C PHE A 80 8.63 6.50 -2.88
N ASP A 81 7.43 6.92 -3.23
CA ASP A 81 7.20 7.74 -4.41
C ASP A 81 8.00 9.05 -4.30
N TYR A 82 8.44 9.59 -5.43
CA TYR A 82 9.30 10.76 -5.42
C TYR A 82 9.02 11.71 -6.57
N ILE A 83 9.29 13.01 -6.32
CA ILE A 83 9.10 14.09 -7.28
C ILE A 83 10.36 14.24 -8.14
N GLY A 84 10.18 14.58 -9.42
CA GLY A 84 11.28 14.98 -10.31
C GLY A 84 11.56 14.02 -11.47
N GLU A 85 11.02 12.83 -11.46
CA GLU A 85 11.19 11.83 -12.50
C GLU A 85 9.86 11.09 -12.74
N PRO A 86 8.86 11.80 -13.32
CA PRO A 86 7.51 11.26 -13.43
C PRO A 86 7.48 9.99 -14.28
N THR A 87 6.89 8.95 -13.70
CA THR A 87 6.63 7.68 -14.39
C THR A 87 5.29 7.13 -13.92
N PRO A 88 4.27 7.08 -14.80
CA PRO A 88 4.27 7.50 -16.21
C PRO A 88 4.60 8.99 -16.42
N TYR A 89 5.07 9.31 -17.60
CA TYR A 89 5.55 10.67 -17.94
C TYR A 89 4.49 11.78 -17.75
N SER A 90 3.23 11.46 -17.88
CA SER A 90 2.09 12.38 -17.73
C SER A 90 1.77 12.73 -16.27
N THR A 91 2.31 12.02 -15.29
CA THR A 91 2.09 12.29 -13.87
C THR A 91 3.06 13.35 -13.32
N LYS A 92 2.80 13.85 -12.09
CA LYS A 92 3.68 14.86 -11.47
C LYS A 92 4.90 14.24 -10.78
N ASN A 93 4.83 12.96 -10.41
CA ASN A 93 5.88 12.24 -9.71
C ASN A 93 5.91 10.77 -10.16
N SER A 94 7.03 10.12 -9.88
CA SER A 94 7.15 8.68 -10.01
C SER A 94 6.39 7.96 -8.90
N TYR A 95 5.71 6.86 -9.22
CA TYR A 95 5.03 6.04 -8.22
C TYR A 95 5.50 4.57 -8.19
N PHE A 96 6.82 4.39 -8.22
CA PHE A 96 7.49 3.12 -7.94
C PHE A 96 7.55 2.74 -6.46
N GLY A 97 7.20 3.67 -5.55
CA GLY A 97 7.32 3.49 -4.12
C GLY A 97 6.46 2.35 -3.59
N GLN A 98 6.93 1.73 -2.52
CA GLN A 98 6.11 0.86 -1.67
C GLN A 98 5.20 1.71 -0.76
N PHE A 99 5.60 2.95 -0.53
CA PHE A 99 4.82 3.98 0.14
C PHE A 99 4.62 5.15 -0.83
N ASP A 100 3.49 5.81 -0.77
CA ASP A 100 3.24 7.02 -1.54
C ASP A 100 4.01 8.24 -1.00
N THR A 101 3.90 9.40 -1.65
CA THR A 101 4.60 10.63 -1.22
C THR A 101 4.15 11.12 0.16
N ALA A 102 2.93 10.77 0.59
CA ALA A 102 2.41 11.08 1.93
C ALA A 102 2.85 10.07 3.00
N GLY A 103 3.56 8.99 2.63
CA GLY A 103 4.04 7.96 3.53
C GLY A 103 3.04 6.84 3.81
N PHE A 104 1.92 6.76 3.08
CA PHE A 104 0.96 5.68 3.23
C PHE A 104 1.39 4.44 2.44
N ALA A 105 1.30 3.27 3.09
CA ALA A 105 1.66 1.99 2.49
C ALA A 105 0.73 1.64 1.31
N LYS A 106 1.32 1.08 0.26
CA LYS A 106 0.62 0.42 -0.84
C LYS A 106 0.57 -1.09 -0.58
N ASP A 107 -0.26 -1.84 -1.32
CA ASP A 107 -0.39 -3.28 -1.06
C ASP A 107 0.90 -4.05 -1.29
N SER A 108 1.74 -3.61 -2.22
CA SER A 108 3.06 -4.22 -2.42
C SER A 108 3.97 -4.13 -1.19
N ALA A 109 3.87 -3.09 -0.38
CA ALA A 109 4.61 -2.99 0.88
C ALA A 109 4.26 -4.16 1.81
N TYR A 110 3.00 -4.56 1.84
CA TYR A 110 2.56 -5.72 2.65
C TYR A 110 3.03 -7.04 2.06
N VAL A 111 3.13 -7.16 0.72
CA VAL A 111 3.71 -8.36 0.08
C VAL A 111 5.20 -8.48 0.41
N PHE A 112 5.98 -7.38 0.36
CA PHE A 112 7.37 -7.39 0.81
C PHE A 112 7.49 -7.70 2.32
N ARG A 113 6.62 -7.12 3.16
CA ARG A 113 6.59 -7.41 4.59
C ARG A 113 6.34 -8.90 4.85
N ALA A 114 5.43 -9.53 4.09
CA ALA A 114 5.12 -10.95 4.21
C ALA A 114 6.35 -11.85 4.03
N GLU A 115 7.23 -11.48 3.10
CA GLU A 115 8.40 -12.28 2.76
C GLU A 115 9.65 -11.92 3.58
N TRP A 116 9.70 -10.71 4.15
CA TRP A 116 10.89 -10.21 4.85
C TRP A 116 10.77 -10.23 6.36
N THR A 117 9.60 -10.59 6.93
CA THR A 117 9.39 -10.69 8.37
C THR A 117 9.01 -12.12 8.78
N ASP A 118 9.36 -12.49 10.03
CA ASP A 118 8.94 -13.77 10.61
C ASP A 118 7.64 -13.57 11.38
N TYR A 119 6.62 -14.39 11.09
CA TYR A 119 5.34 -14.35 11.79
C TYR A 119 5.45 -14.64 13.30
N LYS A 120 6.54 -15.25 13.75
CA LYS A 120 6.79 -15.49 15.19
C LYS A 120 7.09 -14.22 15.94
N ASP A 121 7.66 -13.22 15.25
CA ASP A 121 8.01 -11.93 15.86
C ASP A 121 6.94 -10.87 15.58
N ASP A 122 6.37 -10.86 14.38
CA ASP A 122 5.42 -9.84 13.92
C ASP A 122 4.35 -10.47 13.01
N PRO A 123 3.40 -11.26 13.56
CA PRO A 123 2.37 -11.91 12.77
C PRO A 123 1.42 -10.88 12.17
N PHE A 124 1.13 -10.99 10.87
CA PHE A 124 0.14 -10.16 10.21
C PHE A 124 -0.52 -10.88 9.05
N VAL A 125 -1.65 -10.34 8.63
CA VAL A 125 -2.35 -10.68 7.39
C VAL A 125 -2.94 -9.39 6.81
N HIS A 126 -3.01 -9.28 5.50
CA HIS A 126 -3.55 -8.12 4.81
C HIS A 126 -4.40 -8.55 3.62
N ILE A 127 -5.62 -8.01 3.55
CA ILE A 127 -6.58 -8.21 2.46
C ILE A 127 -6.54 -7.00 1.53
N PHE A 128 -6.45 -7.23 0.24
CA PHE A 128 -6.72 -6.23 -0.79
C PHE A 128 -7.49 -6.88 -1.96
N PRO A 129 -8.33 -6.12 -2.65
CA PRO A 129 -8.64 -4.70 -2.48
C PRO A 129 -9.52 -4.42 -1.24
N TYR A 130 -9.85 -3.13 -1.00
CA TYR A 130 -10.99 -2.76 -0.16
C TYR A 130 -12.28 -3.37 -0.73
N TRP A 131 -13.36 -3.43 0.08
CA TRP A 131 -14.56 -4.16 -0.32
C TRP A 131 -15.76 -3.23 -0.57
N ASP A 132 -15.71 -2.48 -1.70
CA ASP A 132 -16.81 -1.63 -2.19
C ASP A 132 -16.73 -1.43 -3.70
N PHE A 133 -17.54 -2.18 -4.45
CA PHE A 133 -17.56 -2.19 -5.91
C PHE A 133 -18.99 -2.25 -6.45
N SER A 134 -19.16 -2.40 -7.75
CA SER A 134 -20.46 -2.62 -8.36
C SER A 134 -20.94 -4.06 -8.13
N ASP A 135 -22.22 -4.23 -7.79
CA ASP A 135 -22.81 -5.55 -7.55
C ASP A 135 -22.52 -6.53 -8.69
N GLY A 136 -22.06 -7.72 -8.33
CA GLY A 136 -21.75 -8.80 -9.26
C GLY A 136 -20.41 -8.66 -9.99
N LEU A 137 -19.65 -7.58 -9.78
CA LEU A 137 -18.31 -7.45 -10.38
C LEU A 137 -17.39 -8.56 -9.86
N PRO A 138 -16.77 -9.37 -10.75
CA PRO A 138 -15.77 -10.33 -10.33
C PRO A 138 -14.53 -9.60 -9.79
N CYS A 139 -14.34 -9.60 -8.47
CA CYS A 139 -13.20 -8.99 -7.81
C CYS A 139 -12.09 -10.01 -7.61
N ASP A 140 -10.88 -9.65 -8.01
CA ASP A 140 -9.66 -10.40 -7.73
C ASP A 140 -9.19 -9.99 -6.32
N VAL A 141 -9.51 -10.84 -5.32
CA VAL A 141 -9.17 -10.62 -3.92
C VAL A 141 -7.88 -11.35 -3.60
N ARG A 142 -6.95 -10.65 -2.98
CA ARG A 142 -5.67 -11.19 -2.55
C ARG A 142 -5.53 -11.10 -1.04
N VAL A 143 -4.88 -12.09 -0.48
CA VAL A 143 -4.49 -12.11 0.94
C VAL A 143 -3.00 -12.39 1.01
N CYS A 144 -2.22 -11.47 1.56
CA CYS A 144 -0.82 -11.70 1.88
C CYS A 144 -0.62 -11.81 3.39
N SER A 145 0.33 -12.62 3.80
CA SER A 145 0.65 -12.87 5.20
C SER A 145 2.05 -13.48 5.27
N ASN A 146 2.76 -13.25 6.37
CA ASN A 146 3.98 -13.99 6.69
C ASN A 146 3.70 -15.35 7.38
N ALA A 147 2.44 -15.67 7.63
CA ALA A 147 2.02 -16.95 8.18
C ALA A 147 2.03 -18.07 7.11
N PRO A 148 2.24 -19.34 7.51
CA PRO A 148 2.26 -20.46 6.57
C PRO A 148 0.87 -20.81 5.98
N ARG A 149 -0.22 -20.31 6.59
CA ARG A 149 -1.58 -20.60 6.15
C ARG A 149 -2.50 -19.42 6.39
N VAL A 150 -3.38 -19.15 5.42
CA VAL A 150 -4.45 -18.17 5.52
C VAL A 150 -5.79 -18.76 5.08
N GLU A 151 -6.89 -18.20 5.58
CA GLU A 151 -8.24 -18.54 5.16
C GLU A 151 -9.06 -17.26 5.01
N LEU A 152 -9.79 -17.14 3.91
CA LEU A 152 -10.67 -16.00 3.64
C LEU A 152 -12.11 -16.38 3.89
N PHE A 153 -12.85 -15.50 4.55
CA PHE A 153 -14.28 -15.61 4.80
C PHE A 153 -15.03 -14.45 4.15
N LYS A 154 -16.17 -14.77 3.53
CA LYS A 154 -17.16 -13.79 3.08
C LYS A 154 -18.41 -13.92 3.96
N ASP A 155 -18.74 -12.89 4.74
CA ASP A 155 -19.87 -12.90 5.69
C ASP A 155 -19.89 -14.15 6.59
N GLY A 156 -18.72 -14.57 7.07
CA GLY A 156 -18.54 -15.74 7.93
C GLY A 156 -18.53 -17.09 7.21
N VAL A 157 -18.70 -17.12 5.89
CA VAL A 157 -18.60 -18.35 5.08
C VAL A 157 -17.19 -18.46 4.50
N SER A 158 -16.53 -19.60 4.75
CA SER A 158 -15.18 -19.86 4.21
C SER A 158 -15.19 -19.90 2.68
N MET A 159 -14.29 -19.11 2.09
CA MET A 159 -14.00 -19.12 0.65
C MET A 159 -12.84 -20.08 0.31
N GLY A 160 -12.30 -20.76 1.32
CA GLY A 160 -11.20 -21.68 1.22
C GLY A 160 -9.94 -21.17 1.93
N ALA A 161 -9.06 -22.11 2.25
CA ALA A 161 -7.78 -21.86 2.87
C ALA A 161 -6.64 -22.09 1.88
N TYR A 162 -5.55 -21.32 2.08
CA TYR A 162 -4.33 -21.39 1.29
C TYR A 162 -3.13 -21.65 2.20
N ASP A 163 -2.28 -22.59 1.80
CA ASP A 163 -0.96 -22.78 2.38
C ASP A 163 0.05 -21.96 1.55
N ILE A 164 0.75 -21.02 2.20
CA ILE A 164 1.75 -20.16 1.56
C ILE A 164 3.13 -20.75 1.86
N ASP A 165 3.82 -21.20 0.81
CA ASP A 165 5.20 -21.66 0.93
C ASP A 165 6.19 -20.53 0.67
N HIS A 166 6.61 -19.85 1.74
CA HIS A 166 7.57 -18.74 1.70
C HIS A 166 8.98 -19.16 1.25
N LYS A 167 9.28 -20.46 1.21
CA LYS A 167 10.62 -20.96 0.82
C LYS A 167 10.74 -21.32 -0.65
N HIS A 168 9.69 -21.93 -1.21
CA HIS A 168 9.74 -22.49 -2.56
C HIS A 168 8.49 -22.16 -3.38
N GLY A 169 7.49 -21.55 -2.79
CA GLY A 169 6.23 -21.19 -3.45
C GLY A 169 6.44 -20.26 -4.62
N LYS A 170 5.57 -20.35 -5.62
CA LYS A 170 5.55 -19.49 -6.82
C LYS A 170 4.44 -18.44 -6.74
N GLU A 171 3.58 -18.55 -5.75
CA GLU A 171 2.56 -17.57 -5.38
C GLU A 171 2.78 -17.19 -3.92
N LEU A 172 2.91 -15.87 -3.67
CA LEU A 172 3.17 -15.32 -2.34
C LEU A 172 1.90 -14.74 -1.70
N THR A 173 0.78 -14.80 -2.45
CA THR A 173 -0.54 -14.38 -2.00
C THR A 173 -1.57 -15.48 -2.23
N ALA A 174 -2.54 -15.59 -1.34
CA ALA A 174 -3.74 -16.39 -1.60
C ALA A 174 -4.69 -15.61 -2.51
N ASN A 175 -5.18 -16.26 -3.57
CA ASN A 175 -5.89 -15.61 -4.67
C ASN A 175 -7.31 -16.13 -4.79
N TYR A 176 -8.29 -15.23 -4.79
CA TYR A 176 -9.72 -15.55 -4.88
C TYR A 176 -10.40 -14.67 -5.92
N ILE A 177 -11.31 -15.23 -6.70
CA ILE A 177 -12.21 -14.46 -7.54
C ILE A 177 -13.60 -14.51 -6.93
N ILE A 178 -14.07 -13.39 -6.41
CA ILE A 178 -15.33 -13.29 -5.68
C ILE A 178 -16.20 -12.23 -6.33
N PRO A 179 -17.41 -12.55 -6.80
CA PRO A 179 -18.37 -11.54 -7.24
C PRO A 179 -18.68 -10.60 -6.07
N TYR A 180 -18.59 -9.30 -6.32
CA TYR A 180 -18.91 -8.33 -5.27
C TYR A 180 -20.38 -8.44 -4.84
N GLU A 181 -20.57 -8.59 -3.58
CA GLU A 181 -21.81 -8.38 -2.85
C GLU A 181 -21.48 -7.61 -1.58
N LYS A 182 -22.34 -6.66 -1.23
CA LYS A 182 -22.17 -5.88 -0.01
C LYS A 182 -22.03 -6.79 1.21
N GLY A 183 -21.05 -6.51 2.08
CA GLY A 183 -20.79 -7.32 3.27
C GLY A 183 -19.35 -7.18 3.77
N GLU A 184 -18.84 -8.25 4.32
CA GLU A 184 -17.53 -8.31 4.98
C GLU A 184 -16.65 -9.40 4.36
N LEU A 185 -15.38 -9.07 4.13
CA LEU A 185 -14.30 -10.03 3.94
C LEU A 185 -13.46 -10.07 5.21
N LYS A 186 -13.18 -11.26 5.71
CA LYS A 186 -12.28 -11.47 6.86
C LYS A 186 -11.22 -12.50 6.47
N ALA A 187 -9.95 -12.15 6.60
CA ALA A 187 -8.85 -13.08 6.51
C ALA A 187 -8.34 -13.47 7.89
N VAL A 188 -8.00 -14.73 8.04
CA VAL A 188 -7.42 -15.31 9.26
C VAL A 188 -6.12 -15.98 8.90
N ALA A 189 -5.05 -15.66 9.62
CA ALA A 189 -3.75 -16.29 9.49
C ALA A 189 -3.51 -17.29 10.62
N TYR A 190 -2.93 -18.43 10.27
CA TYR A 190 -2.67 -19.55 11.18
C TYR A 190 -1.19 -19.91 11.22
N ASP A 191 -0.71 -20.30 12.40
CA ASP A 191 0.60 -20.93 12.57
C ASP A 191 0.60 -22.40 12.10
N GLU A 192 1.74 -23.09 12.19
CA GLU A 192 1.90 -24.49 11.81
C GLU A 192 1.04 -25.45 12.66
N ASN A 193 0.56 -25.02 13.82
CA ASN A 193 -0.27 -25.81 14.74
C ASN A 193 -1.77 -25.54 14.53
N GLY A 194 -2.12 -24.62 13.63
CA GLY A 194 -3.49 -24.21 13.36
C GLY A 194 -4.04 -23.20 14.36
N ASN A 195 -3.19 -22.53 15.15
CA ASN A 195 -3.62 -21.44 16.01
C ASN A 195 -3.76 -20.14 15.19
N ILE A 196 -4.80 -19.37 15.48
CA ILE A 196 -4.99 -18.04 14.90
C ILE A 196 -3.93 -17.09 15.46
N ILE A 197 -3.18 -16.41 14.57
CA ILE A 197 -2.11 -15.48 14.94
C ILE A 197 -2.34 -14.06 14.45
N ALA A 198 -3.15 -13.87 13.40
CA ALA A 198 -3.55 -12.54 12.93
C ALA A 198 -4.90 -12.59 12.21
N GLU A 199 -5.58 -11.46 12.17
CA GLU A 199 -6.84 -11.26 11.43
C GLU A 199 -6.82 -9.89 10.75
N ASP A 200 -7.42 -9.80 9.58
CA ASP A 200 -7.71 -8.55 8.86
C ASP A 200 -9.12 -8.57 8.31
N MET A 201 -9.69 -7.39 8.08
CA MET A 201 -11.08 -7.26 7.69
C MET A 201 -11.30 -6.07 6.76
N GLN A 202 -12.00 -6.35 5.67
CA GLN A 202 -12.50 -5.33 4.75
C GLN A 202 -14.02 -5.35 4.76
N ARG A 203 -14.65 -4.18 4.84
CA ARG A 203 -16.11 -4.05 4.84
C ARG A 203 -16.56 -3.12 3.74
N SER A 204 -17.73 -3.42 3.18
CA SER A 204 -18.43 -2.46 2.35
C SER A 204 -18.80 -1.23 3.16
N PHE A 205 -18.64 -0.07 2.59
CA PHE A 205 -18.88 1.20 3.24
C PHE A 205 -19.91 2.05 2.47
N GLY A 206 -20.41 3.08 3.11
CA GLY A 206 -21.29 4.07 2.51
C GLY A 206 -20.54 5.36 2.16
N ASP A 207 -21.31 6.41 1.87
CA ASP A 207 -20.75 7.73 1.63
C ASP A 207 -19.97 8.25 2.84
N ALA A 208 -18.86 8.93 2.60
CA ALA A 208 -18.09 9.56 3.66
C ALA A 208 -18.90 10.71 4.29
N VAL A 209 -19.11 10.65 5.60
CA VAL A 209 -19.87 11.64 6.37
C VAL A 209 -19.05 12.35 7.44
N ARG A 210 -17.88 11.83 7.78
CA ARG A 210 -16.97 12.44 8.75
C ARG A 210 -15.52 12.15 8.40
N ILE A 211 -14.63 12.96 8.94
CA ILE A 211 -13.19 12.73 8.92
C ILE A 211 -12.66 12.56 10.34
N GLU A 212 -11.59 11.81 10.49
CA GLU A 212 -10.76 11.74 11.68
C GLU A 212 -9.39 12.29 11.36
N ALA A 213 -8.79 13.00 12.32
CA ALA A 213 -7.45 13.55 12.23
C ALA A 213 -6.63 12.97 13.39
N VAL A 214 -5.63 12.16 13.08
CA VAL A 214 -4.81 11.46 14.07
C VAL A 214 -3.38 11.95 13.96
N PRO A 215 -2.86 12.68 14.95
CA PRO A 215 -1.46 13.10 14.97
C PRO A 215 -0.55 11.94 15.39
N ASP A 216 0.68 11.92 14.84
CA ASP A 216 1.74 10.99 15.24
C ASP A 216 2.26 11.27 16.66
N LYS A 217 2.14 12.52 17.12
CA LYS A 217 2.47 12.96 18.47
C LYS A 217 1.62 14.17 18.86
N THR A 218 1.42 14.36 20.17
CA THR A 218 0.58 15.44 20.73
C THR A 218 1.38 16.61 21.29
N GLU A 219 2.70 16.48 21.33
CA GLU A 219 3.62 17.53 21.80
C GLU A 219 4.66 17.84 20.74
N ILE A 220 5.01 19.10 20.61
CA ILE A 220 5.98 19.59 19.63
C ILE A 220 6.97 20.53 20.33
N LEU A 221 8.25 20.38 20.04
CA LEU A 221 9.29 21.25 20.58
C LEU A 221 9.32 22.58 19.82
N ALA A 222 9.39 23.69 20.55
CA ALA A 222 9.48 25.03 19.97
C ALA A 222 10.93 25.35 19.56
N ASP A 223 11.55 24.47 18.77
CA ASP A 223 12.95 24.59 18.31
C ASP A 223 13.07 25.11 16.85
N GLY A 224 11.93 25.38 16.21
CA GLY A 224 11.85 25.85 14.83
C GLY A 224 11.98 24.76 13.76
N SER A 225 12.22 23.50 14.14
CA SER A 225 12.42 22.38 13.22
C SER A 225 11.46 21.21 13.45
N ASP A 226 10.90 21.08 14.64
CA ASP A 226 10.04 19.94 14.98
C ASP A 226 8.68 20.02 14.25
N LEU A 227 8.17 18.85 13.83
CA LEU A 227 6.97 18.68 13.02
C LEU A 227 6.02 17.67 13.66
N VAL A 228 4.72 17.85 13.43
CA VAL A 228 3.67 16.86 13.67
C VAL A 228 3.07 16.44 12.33
N TYR A 229 2.91 15.14 12.14
CA TYR A 229 2.27 14.55 10.99
C TYR A 229 0.87 14.09 11.37
N ILE A 230 -0.14 14.62 10.70
CA ILE A 230 -1.53 14.33 11.01
C ILE A 230 -2.13 13.54 9.86
N GLU A 231 -2.43 12.26 10.08
CA GLU A 231 -3.23 11.47 9.16
C GLU A 231 -4.69 11.92 9.23
N ILE A 232 -5.28 12.24 8.09
CA ILE A 232 -6.70 12.57 7.95
C ILE A 232 -7.35 11.50 7.10
N SER A 233 -8.35 10.81 7.67
CA SER A 233 -9.06 9.69 7.06
C SER A 233 -10.57 9.91 7.04
N ALA A 234 -11.25 9.42 6.00
CA ALA A 234 -12.70 9.54 5.84
C ALA A 234 -13.44 8.29 6.29
N PHE A 235 -14.60 8.49 6.92
CA PHE A 235 -15.45 7.41 7.43
C PHE A 235 -16.91 7.64 7.09
N ASP A 236 -17.64 6.55 6.91
CA ASP A 236 -19.08 6.56 6.72
C ASP A 236 -19.84 6.73 8.06
N LYS A 237 -21.18 6.69 7.99
CA LYS A 237 -22.08 6.83 9.17
C LYS A 237 -21.92 5.69 10.18
N ASP A 238 -21.46 4.53 9.76
CA ASP A 238 -21.29 3.34 10.60
C ASP A 238 -19.84 3.23 11.16
N GLY A 239 -18.98 4.19 10.80
CA GLY A 239 -17.59 4.24 11.24
C GLY A 239 -16.65 3.37 10.40
N THR A 240 -17.11 2.93 9.23
CA THR A 240 -16.26 2.19 8.29
C THR A 240 -15.40 3.17 7.48
N PHE A 241 -14.15 2.85 7.31
CA PHE A 241 -13.21 3.63 6.48
C PHE A 241 -13.66 3.63 5.02
N CYS A 242 -13.77 4.82 4.42
CA CYS A 242 -14.19 4.99 3.03
C CYS A 242 -12.96 5.02 2.11
N ALA A 243 -12.51 3.85 1.72
CA ALA A 243 -11.26 3.66 0.97
C ALA A 243 -11.25 4.27 -0.45
N ASN A 244 -12.39 4.74 -0.97
CA ASN A 244 -12.49 5.42 -2.26
C ASN A 244 -12.84 6.91 -2.12
N ALA A 245 -12.87 7.46 -0.90
CA ALA A 245 -13.22 8.86 -0.68
C ALA A 245 -12.17 9.81 -1.27
N ASN A 246 -12.65 10.81 -2.00
CA ASN A 246 -11.82 11.87 -2.62
C ASN A 246 -12.32 13.28 -2.28
N ASN A 247 -13.07 13.43 -1.19
CA ASN A 247 -13.61 14.68 -0.73
C ASN A 247 -12.51 15.72 -0.48
N ARG A 248 -12.80 17.00 -0.79
CA ARG A 248 -11.87 18.10 -0.48
C ARG A 248 -11.94 18.46 1.00
N VAL A 249 -10.79 18.47 1.64
CA VAL A 249 -10.61 18.86 3.03
C VAL A 249 -9.94 20.23 3.10
N ASN A 250 -10.47 21.12 3.93
CA ASN A 250 -9.84 22.41 4.26
C ASN A 250 -9.20 22.28 5.64
N VAL A 251 -7.95 22.74 5.75
CA VAL A 251 -7.17 22.70 6.99
C VAL A 251 -6.85 24.12 7.43
N SER A 252 -7.17 24.45 8.66
CA SER A 252 -6.76 25.68 9.34
C SER A 252 -6.04 25.34 10.64
N VAL A 253 -5.02 26.11 10.98
CA VAL A 253 -4.23 25.94 12.18
C VAL A 253 -4.23 27.26 12.94
N GLU A 254 -4.52 27.20 14.24
CA GLU A 254 -4.54 28.36 15.12
C GLU A 254 -3.55 28.18 16.27
N GLY A 255 -3.12 29.28 16.90
CA GLY A 255 -2.18 29.28 18.01
C GLY A 255 -0.72 29.32 17.59
N ALA A 256 0.15 28.62 18.32
CA ALA A 256 1.61 28.64 18.16
C ALA A 256 2.13 27.65 17.09
N ALA A 257 1.28 27.19 16.22
CA ALA A 257 1.62 26.28 15.12
C ALA A 257 1.24 26.88 13.76
N ARG A 258 1.79 26.30 12.69
CA ARG A 258 1.48 26.67 11.29
C ARG A 258 1.35 25.43 10.41
N LEU A 259 0.49 25.51 9.42
CA LEU A 259 0.41 24.50 8.38
C LEU A 259 1.65 24.58 7.48
N MET A 260 2.40 23.50 7.40
CA MET A 260 3.60 23.40 6.57
C MET A 260 3.27 22.90 5.17
N GLY A 261 2.31 21.99 5.05
CA GLY A 261 1.86 21.43 3.79
C GLY A 261 0.82 20.35 3.94
N LEU A 262 0.26 19.97 2.79
CA LEU A 262 -0.73 18.89 2.64
C LEU A 262 -0.29 17.95 1.52
N ASP A 263 -0.37 16.66 1.75
CA ASP A 263 -0.14 15.65 0.72
C ASP A 263 -1.21 14.55 0.81
N ASN A 264 -1.56 13.96 -0.31
CA ASN A 264 -2.51 12.85 -0.38
C ASN A 264 -1.93 11.59 -1.04
N GLY A 265 -0.69 11.66 -1.53
CA GLY A 265 -0.02 10.56 -2.20
C GLY A 265 -0.49 10.30 -3.64
N ASP A 266 -1.38 11.12 -4.18
CA ASP A 266 -1.88 10.99 -5.55
C ASP A 266 -0.89 11.60 -6.55
N SER A 267 -0.35 10.76 -7.43
CA SER A 267 0.59 11.18 -8.47
C SER A 267 -0.05 12.00 -9.58
N THR A 268 -1.37 12.03 -9.65
CA THR A 268 -2.14 12.81 -10.64
C THR A 268 -2.75 14.08 -10.08
N ASP A 269 -2.60 14.35 -8.78
CA ASP A 269 -3.09 15.55 -8.13
C ASP A 269 -2.07 16.70 -8.20
N TYR A 270 -2.39 17.75 -8.96
CA TYR A 270 -1.56 18.94 -9.14
C TYR A 270 -1.86 20.07 -8.16
N ASP A 271 -2.66 19.84 -7.12
CA ASP A 271 -2.85 20.81 -6.05
C ASP A 271 -1.51 21.17 -5.39
N GLN A 272 -1.37 22.41 -4.96
CA GLN A 272 -0.15 22.89 -4.32
C GLN A 272 0.03 22.24 -2.94
N TYR A 273 1.22 21.70 -2.67
CA TYR A 273 1.56 21.12 -1.35
C TYR A 273 1.42 22.14 -0.21
N LYS A 274 1.72 23.40 -0.44
CA LYS A 274 1.60 24.51 0.54
C LYS A 274 0.24 25.21 0.52
N GLY A 275 -0.77 24.60 -0.09
CA GLY A 275 -2.16 25.06 -0.03
C GLY A 275 -2.78 24.80 1.34
N THR A 276 -3.99 25.35 1.56
CA THR A 276 -4.79 25.14 2.77
C THR A 276 -5.92 24.13 2.56
N SER A 277 -6.03 23.58 1.36
CA SER A 277 -7.01 22.52 1.07
C SER A 277 -6.42 21.50 0.11
N ARG A 278 -6.83 20.24 0.25
CA ARG A 278 -6.48 19.16 -0.66
C ARG A 278 -7.58 18.11 -0.70
N ARG A 279 -7.67 17.35 -1.78
CA ARG A 279 -8.56 16.19 -1.84
C ARG A 279 -7.96 15.04 -1.04
N LEU A 280 -8.81 14.21 -0.46
CA LEU A 280 -8.42 12.87 -0.06
C LEU A 280 -8.07 12.06 -1.31
N PHE A 281 -7.16 11.11 -1.17
CA PHE A 281 -6.88 10.08 -2.16
C PHE A 281 -6.96 8.71 -1.50
N SER A 282 -7.79 7.84 -2.06
CA SER A 282 -8.10 6.55 -1.43
C SER A 282 -8.40 6.70 0.07
N GLY A 283 -9.28 7.65 0.39
CA GLY A 283 -9.79 7.90 1.74
C GLY A 283 -8.87 8.65 2.68
N LYS A 284 -7.62 9.00 2.29
CA LYS A 284 -6.60 9.56 3.19
C LYS A 284 -5.91 10.80 2.64
N MET A 285 -5.38 11.60 3.55
CA MET A 285 -4.36 12.62 3.27
C MET A 285 -3.52 12.89 4.51
N LEU A 286 -2.36 13.51 4.32
CA LEU A 286 -1.45 13.93 5.37
C LEU A 286 -1.45 15.46 5.48
N ALA A 287 -1.54 15.98 6.71
CA ALA A 287 -1.24 17.35 7.02
C ALA A 287 0.05 17.44 7.86
N VAL A 288 0.96 18.31 7.47
CA VAL A 288 2.22 18.54 8.17
C VAL A 288 2.12 19.87 8.90
N ILE A 289 2.30 19.83 10.21
CA ILE A 289 2.21 21.00 11.09
C ILE A 289 3.58 21.26 11.70
N GLY A 290 4.02 22.49 11.68
CA GLY A 290 5.26 22.94 12.30
C GLY A 290 5.05 24.02 13.35
N VAL A 291 6.09 24.34 14.09
CA VAL A 291 6.07 25.42 15.08
C VAL A 291 5.96 26.77 14.34
N ALA A 292 5.15 27.68 14.86
CA ALA A 292 5.14 29.08 14.43
C ALA A 292 6.37 29.82 14.99
N ASP A 293 6.73 30.93 14.35
CA ASP A 293 7.90 31.73 14.74
C ASP A 293 7.75 32.45 16.12
N LYS A 294 6.59 32.25 16.78
CA LYS A 294 6.27 32.79 18.11
C LYS A 294 5.78 31.66 19.02
N THR A 295 6.41 31.55 20.15
CA THR A 295 5.86 30.75 21.26
C THR A 295 4.53 31.36 21.70
N GLY A 296 3.48 30.55 21.77
CA GLY A 296 2.15 30.97 22.23
C GLY A 296 2.11 31.16 23.76
#